data_24f7b087c6fbee5417f3f6365bf3f44c
#
_entry.id   24f7b087c6fbee5417f3f6365bf3f44c
#
_cell.length_a   1.000
_cell.length_b   1.000
_cell.length_c   1.000
_cell.angle_alpha   90.00
_cell.angle_beta   90.00
_cell.angle_gamma   90.00
#
_symmetry.space_group_name_H-M   'P 1'
#
loop_
_entity.id
_entity.type
_entity.pdbx_description
1 polymer ?
#
loop_
_entity_poly.entity_id
_entity_poly.type
_entity_poly.pdbx_seq_one_letter_code
_entity_poly.pdbx_strand_id
1 'polypeptide(L)'
;MAIVENNKSLFAPPFCEEVETFIVPIPKSRFECFNGLRIGGGWRYFNQLKVIQKKNNLYVEVIMTPTKLLSTSKNHTKDSLIKAEMSLDNIIKKRYPYSKLNMSQPHIMGVINITPDSFYKKSQKSDYKSVKTIFEKMETCGASIIDIGAESSRP
;
A
#
# COMPACT_ATOMS: atom_id res chain seq x y z
N MET A 1 -13.04 6.24 17.78
CA MET A 1 -12.10 5.16 17.45
C MET A 1 -10.91 5.31 18.39
N ALA A 2 -10.79 4.46 19.41
CA ALA A 2 -9.70 4.56 20.38
C ALA A 2 -8.54 3.70 19.90
N ILE A 3 -7.44 4.34 19.55
CA ILE A 3 -6.15 3.67 19.27
C ILE A 3 -5.45 3.57 20.63
N VAL A 4 -5.29 2.36 21.14
CA VAL A 4 -4.50 2.12 22.37
C VAL A 4 -3.05 1.90 21.90
N GLU A 5 -2.27 2.97 21.88
CA GLU A 5 -0.85 2.90 21.54
C GLU A 5 -0.07 2.12 22.63
N ASN A 6 0.71 1.13 22.19
CA ASN A 6 1.76 0.43 22.97
C ASN A 6 1.35 -0.34 24.23
N ASN A 7 0.12 -0.77 24.39
CA ASN A 7 -0.23 -1.64 25.52
C ASN A 7 0.10 -3.11 25.19
N LYS A 8 1.36 -3.50 25.41
CA LYS A 8 1.87 -4.86 25.14
C LYS A 8 1.09 -5.97 25.86
N SER A 9 0.38 -5.64 26.94
CA SER A 9 -0.40 -6.61 27.71
C SER A 9 -1.69 -7.05 26.98
N LEU A 10 -2.19 -6.25 26.04
CA LEU A 10 -3.37 -6.55 25.24
C LEU A 10 -3.04 -7.18 23.87
N PHE A 11 -1.75 -7.29 23.53
CA PHE A 11 -1.31 -7.83 22.27
C PHE A 11 -1.37 -9.36 22.28
N ALA A 12 -2.26 -9.91 21.46
CA ALA A 12 -2.39 -11.35 21.27
C ALA A 12 -1.30 -11.87 20.30
N PRO A 13 -1.05 -13.18 20.24
CA PRO A 13 -0.17 -13.74 19.22
C PRO A 13 -0.63 -13.34 17.82
N PRO A 14 0.27 -12.89 16.92
CA PRO A 14 -0.12 -12.49 15.57
C PRO A 14 -0.83 -13.61 14.81
N PHE A 15 -1.88 -13.25 14.09
CA PHE A 15 -2.68 -14.18 13.28
C PHE A 15 -3.39 -15.30 14.05
N CYS A 16 -3.63 -15.13 15.36
CA CYS A 16 -4.53 -16.03 16.10
C CYS A 16 -5.99 -15.79 15.67
N GLU A 17 -6.85 -16.77 15.90
CA GLU A 17 -8.25 -16.74 15.44
C GLU A 17 -9.09 -15.62 16.08
N GLU A 18 -8.68 -15.15 17.24
CA GLU A 18 -9.44 -14.15 18.01
C GLU A 18 -9.25 -12.70 17.53
N VAL A 19 -8.26 -12.44 16.67
CA VAL A 19 -7.91 -11.07 16.24
C VAL A 19 -7.64 -11.01 14.75
N GLU A 20 -8.13 -9.97 14.09
CA GLU A 20 -7.69 -9.61 12.76
C GLU A 20 -6.30 -8.97 12.86
N THR A 21 -5.30 -9.55 12.20
CA THR A 21 -3.92 -9.06 12.20
C THR A 21 -3.53 -8.49 10.86
N PHE A 22 -3.07 -7.25 10.85
CA PHE A 22 -2.52 -6.57 9.69
C PHE A 22 -1.04 -6.26 9.93
N ILE A 23 -0.21 -6.40 8.92
CA ILE A 23 1.20 -6.01 8.99
C ILE A 23 1.50 -4.95 7.94
N VAL A 24 2.17 -3.90 8.36
CA VAL A 24 2.56 -2.77 7.51
C VAL A 24 4.06 -2.56 7.65
N PRO A 25 4.85 -2.60 6.55
CA PRO A 25 6.26 -2.29 6.63
C PRO A 25 6.47 -0.81 6.96
N ILE A 26 7.46 -0.51 7.79
CA ILE A 26 7.89 0.87 8.07
C ILE A 26 8.97 1.22 7.04
N PRO A 27 8.65 2.02 6.00
CA PRO A 27 9.56 2.24 4.90
C PRO A 27 10.74 3.12 5.31
N LYS A 28 11.94 2.72 4.88
CA LYS A 28 13.20 3.44 5.10
C LYS A 28 13.98 3.57 3.80
N SER A 29 14.91 4.49 3.74
CA SER A 29 15.92 4.52 2.69
C SER A 29 16.93 3.38 2.87
N ARG A 30 17.71 3.08 1.82
CA ARG A 30 18.80 2.08 1.91
C ARG A 30 19.82 2.43 3.00
N PHE A 31 20.12 3.72 3.17
CA PHE A 31 21.11 4.19 4.14
C PHE A 31 20.64 4.06 5.58
N GLU A 32 19.33 4.19 5.83
CA GLU A 32 18.73 4.06 7.16
C GLU A 32 18.44 2.59 7.54
N CYS A 33 18.50 1.68 6.59
CA CYS A 33 18.09 0.29 6.76
C CYS A 33 19.12 -0.66 6.18
N PHE A 34 20.31 -0.66 6.77
CA PHE A 34 21.34 -1.65 6.44
C PHE A 34 20.82 -3.07 6.75
N ASN A 35 20.92 -4.00 5.79
CA ASN A 35 20.33 -5.34 5.85
C ASN A 35 18.79 -5.41 5.92
N GLY A 36 18.09 -4.35 5.51
CA GLY A 36 16.63 -4.37 5.40
C GLY A 36 16.12 -5.19 4.21
N LEU A 37 14.89 -5.67 4.33
CA LEU A 37 14.16 -6.29 3.25
C LEU A 37 13.61 -5.23 2.29
N ARG A 38 13.53 -5.54 1.00
CA ARG A 38 12.95 -4.64 0.00
C ARG A 38 11.43 -4.76 -0.02
N ILE A 39 10.73 -3.63 -0.12
CA ILE A 39 9.29 -3.61 -0.33
C ILE A 39 9.00 -3.81 -1.82
N GLY A 40 8.32 -4.90 -2.18
CA GLY A 40 7.91 -5.19 -3.55
C GLY A 40 9.05 -5.33 -4.55
N GLY A 41 10.29 -5.58 -4.09
CA GLY A 41 11.49 -5.56 -4.93
C GLY A 41 11.94 -4.16 -5.37
N GLY A 42 11.27 -3.10 -4.90
CA GLY A 42 11.53 -1.71 -5.26
C GLY A 42 12.73 -1.10 -4.53
N TRP A 43 12.76 0.23 -4.42
CA TRP A 43 13.87 1.01 -3.86
C TRP A 43 13.72 1.35 -2.37
N ARG A 44 12.55 1.06 -1.77
CA ARG A 44 12.33 1.22 -0.33
C ARG A 44 12.65 -0.07 0.41
N TYR A 45 13.16 0.09 1.63
CA TYR A 45 13.56 -0.99 2.52
C TYR A 45 12.80 -0.92 3.83
N PHE A 46 12.77 -2.01 4.58
CA PHE A 46 12.27 -2.05 5.95
C PHE A 46 13.01 -3.11 6.76
N ASN A 47 13.15 -2.88 8.04
CA ASN A 47 13.61 -3.84 9.04
C ASN A 47 12.67 -3.90 10.25
N GLN A 48 11.63 -3.09 10.22
CA GLN A 48 10.57 -3.04 11.21
C GLN A 48 9.20 -3.07 10.54
N LEU A 49 8.27 -3.68 11.22
CA LEU A 49 6.86 -3.80 10.86
C LEU A 49 6.03 -3.19 11.98
N LYS A 50 4.99 -2.48 11.58
CA LYS A 50 3.87 -2.15 12.43
C LYS A 50 2.88 -3.30 12.34
N VAL A 51 2.64 -4.00 13.44
CA VAL A 51 1.62 -5.04 13.54
C VAL A 51 0.42 -4.44 14.22
N ILE A 52 -0.69 -4.41 13.51
CA ILE A 52 -1.95 -3.86 13.97
C ILE A 52 -2.91 -5.03 14.19
N GLN A 53 -3.47 -5.12 15.38
CA GLN A 53 -4.48 -6.11 15.71
C GLN A 53 -5.80 -5.42 16.00
N LYS A 54 -6.86 -5.99 15.46
CA LYS A 54 -8.24 -5.56 15.72
C LYS A 54 -9.00 -6.68 16.40
N LYS A 55 -9.54 -6.38 17.59
CA LYS A 55 -10.47 -7.24 18.31
C LYS A 55 -11.69 -6.42 18.68
N ASN A 56 -12.87 -6.80 18.16
CA ASN A 56 -14.08 -5.98 18.24
C ASN A 56 -13.81 -4.56 17.70
N ASN A 57 -13.99 -3.52 18.52
CA ASN A 57 -13.74 -2.11 18.14
C ASN A 57 -12.42 -1.56 18.71
N LEU A 58 -11.56 -2.42 19.27
CA LEU A 58 -10.26 -2.04 19.83
C LEU A 58 -9.16 -2.34 18.83
N TYR A 59 -8.21 -1.41 18.71
CA TYR A 59 -7.01 -1.56 17.91
C TYR A 59 -5.78 -1.50 18.80
N VAL A 60 -4.90 -2.49 18.65
CA VAL A 60 -3.59 -2.52 19.33
C VAL A 60 -2.51 -2.50 18.28
N GLU A 61 -1.49 -1.67 18.47
CA GLU A 61 -0.38 -1.51 17.56
C GLU A 61 0.93 -1.83 18.27
N VAL A 62 1.78 -2.64 17.63
CA VAL A 62 3.13 -2.97 18.13
C VAL A 62 4.12 -2.93 16.98
N ILE A 63 5.29 -2.35 17.23
CA ILE A 63 6.41 -2.38 16.28
C ILE A 63 7.30 -3.56 16.59
N MET A 64 7.62 -4.37 15.58
CA MET A 64 8.53 -5.50 15.71
C MET A 64 9.33 -5.74 14.42
N THR A 65 10.39 -6.54 14.53
CA THR A 65 11.14 -6.98 13.35
C THR A 65 10.44 -8.14 12.64
N PRO A 66 10.70 -8.38 11.34
CA PRO A 66 10.22 -9.57 10.64
C PRO A 66 10.57 -10.88 11.36
N THR A 67 11.80 -10.98 11.87
CA THR A 67 12.26 -12.15 12.65
C THR A 67 11.43 -12.36 13.91
N LYS A 68 11.11 -11.27 14.62
CA LYS A 68 10.28 -11.35 15.83
C LYS A 68 8.84 -11.77 15.51
N LEU A 69 8.26 -11.25 14.42
CA LEU A 69 6.94 -11.67 13.93
C LEU A 69 6.90 -13.18 13.69
N LEU A 70 7.85 -13.71 12.92
CA LEU A 70 7.92 -15.15 12.60
C LEU A 70 8.11 -16.00 13.86
N SER A 71 9.04 -15.62 14.76
CA SER A 71 9.29 -16.38 15.99
C SER A 71 8.06 -16.38 16.91
N THR A 72 7.37 -15.27 17.05
CA THR A 72 6.15 -15.19 17.86
C THR A 72 5.03 -16.03 17.25
N SER A 73 4.84 -15.98 15.94
CA SER A 73 3.83 -16.78 15.23
C SER A 73 4.14 -18.28 15.30
N LYS A 74 5.42 -18.67 15.16
CA LYS A 74 5.89 -20.06 15.28
C LYS A 74 5.59 -20.63 16.68
N ASN A 75 5.78 -19.85 17.71
CA ASN A 75 5.54 -20.26 19.10
C ASN A 75 4.06 -20.36 19.47
N HIS A 76 3.16 -19.88 18.59
CA HIS A 76 1.72 -19.97 18.81
C HIS A 76 1.13 -21.19 18.08
N THR A 77 0.97 -21.12 16.78
CA THR A 77 0.44 -22.24 15.96
C THR A 77 1.14 -22.31 14.60
N LYS A 78 1.06 -23.50 13.97
CA LYS A 78 1.55 -23.68 12.60
C LYS A 78 0.81 -22.78 11.60
N ASP A 79 -0.49 -22.60 11.78
CA ASP A 79 -1.32 -21.75 10.92
C ASP A 79 -0.94 -20.26 11.05
N SER A 80 -0.71 -19.79 12.28
CA SER A 80 -0.20 -18.44 12.52
C SER A 80 1.14 -18.18 11.84
N LEU A 81 2.05 -19.17 11.85
CA LEU A 81 3.32 -19.07 11.14
C LEU A 81 3.13 -18.96 9.62
N ILE A 82 2.31 -19.83 9.04
CA ILE A 82 2.02 -19.81 7.60
C ILE A 82 1.43 -18.44 7.19
N LYS A 83 0.48 -17.92 7.93
CA LYS A 83 -0.12 -16.59 7.66
C LYS A 83 0.92 -15.47 7.77
N ALA A 84 1.83 -15.54 8.74
CA ALA A 84 2.91 -14.57 8.89
C ALA A 84 3.91 -14.62 7.73
N GLU A 85 4.31 -15.82 7.31
CA GLU A 85 5.20 -16.03 6.16
C GLU A 85 4.56 -15.52 4.86
N MET A 86 3.31 -15.89 4.59
CA MET A 86 2.57 -15.42 3.41
C MET A 86 2.42 -13.88 3.38
N SER A 87 2.16 -13.29 4.53
CA SER A 87 2.01 -11.83 4.64
C SER A 87 3.33 -11.11 4.40
N LEU A 88 4.45 -11.63 4.93
CA LEU A 88 5.79 -11.11 4.65
C LEU A 88 6.16 -11.30 3.18
N ASP A 89 5.92 -12.47 2.60
CA ASP A 89 6.20 -12.74 1.19
C ASP A 89 5.43 -11.75 0.28
N ASN A 90 4.18 -11.47 0.58
CA ASN A 90 3.39 -10.48 -0.15
C ASN A 90 3.97 -9.06 -0.08
N ILE A 91 4.67 -8.71 1.01
CA ILE A 91 5.36 -7.41 1.14
C ILE A 91 6.65 -7.38 0.34
N ILE A 92 7.46 -8.45 0.39
CA ILE A 92 8.81 -8.48 -0.21
C ILE A 92 8.82 -8.92 -1.66
N LYS A 93 7.84 -9.69 -2.09
CA LYS A 93 7.76 -10.27 -3.42
C LYS A 93 7.87 -9.19 -4.49
N LYS A 94 8.82 -9.38 -5.40
CA LYS A 94 9.01 -8.47 -6.53
C LYS A 94 7.73 -8.35 -7.34
N ARG A 95 7.31 -7.11 -7.60
CA ARG A 95 6.17 -6.82 -8.47
C ARG A 95 6.59 -7.04 -9.92
N TYR A 96 5.83 -7.88 -10.63
CA TYR A 96 6.00 -8.06 -12.05
C TYR A 96 5.52 -6.81 -12.79
N PRO A 97 6.08 -6.50 -13.96
CA PRO A 97 5.56 -5.45 -14.82
C PRO A 97 4.07 -5.71 -15.10
N TYR A 98 3.27 -4.65 -14.99
CA TYR A 98 1.88 -4.68 -15.43
C TYR A 98 1.81 -4.02 -16.80
N SER A 99 1.47 -4.78 -17.84
CA SER A 99 1.58 -4.30 -19.22
C SER A 99 3.02 -3.83 -19.50
N LYS A 100 3.21 -2.57 -19.89
CA LYS A 100 4.53 -1.95 -20.14
C LYS A 100 5.09 -1.20 -18.92
N LEU A 101 4.36 -1.21 -17.78
CA LEU A 101 4.77 -0.46 -16.58
C LEU A 101 5.76 -1.28 -15.75
N ASN A 102 6.91 -0.70 -15.48
CA ASN A 102 7.89 -1.29 -14.56
C ASN A 102 7.49 -1.01 -13.10
N MET A 103 6.86 -1.98 -12.46
CA MET A 103 6.35 -1.84 -11.09
C MET A 103 7.43 -1.72 -10.00
N SER A 104 8.72 -1.72 -10.35
CA SER A 104 9.81 -1.45 -9.40
C SER A 104 10.07 0.05 -9.17
N GLN A 105 9.41 0.93 -9.90
CA GLN A 105 9.50 2.38 -9.79
C GLN A 105 8.11 3.02 -9.66
N PRO A 106 8.00 4.23 -9.07
CA PRO A 106 6.73 4.94 -9.03
C PRO A 106 6.27 5.35 -10.43
N HIS A 107 4.97 5.32 -10.64
CA HIS A 107 4.31 5.82 -11.85
C HIS A 107 3.36 6.95 -11.50
N ILE A 108 3.29 7.94 -12.37
CA ILE A 108 2.35 9.06 -12.26
C ILE A 108 1.14 8.75 -13.11
N MET A 109 -0.04 8.80 -12.50
CA MET A 109 -1.30 8.69 -13.21
C MET A 109 -1.96 10.07 -13.31
N GLY A 110 -2.12 10.54 -14.55
CA GLY A 110 -2.93 11.72 -14.87
C GLY A 110 -4.42 11.34 -14.91
N VAL A 111 -5.30 12.23 -14.48
CA VAL A 111 -6.75 12.02 -14.52
C VAL A 111 -7.40 13.09 -15.38
N ILE A 112 -8.18 12.68 -16.37
CA ILE A 112 -8.97 13.55 -17.24
C ILE A 112 -10.45 13.22 -17.03
N ASN A 113 -11.22 14.13 -16.43
CA ASN A 113 -12.65 13.97 -16.27
C ASN A 113 -13.38 14.72 -17.37
N ILE A 114 -14.15 14.00 -18.21
CA ILE A 114 -14.95 14.56 -19.32
C ILE A 114 -16.41 14.80 -18.90
N THR A 115 -16.71 14.68 -17.60
CA THR A 115 -18.08 14.83 -17.08
C THR A 115 -18.50 16.29 -17.04
N PRO A 116 -19.81 16.62 -17.24
CA PRO A 116 -20.31 17.98 -17.14
C PRO A 116 -20.06 18.66 -15.79
N ASP A 117 -19.98 17.86 -14.72
CA ASP A 117 -19.77 18.28 -13.33
C ASP A 117 -18.31 18.26 -12.86
N SER A 118 -17.36 18.12 -13.77
CA SER A 118 -15.96 18.09 -13.35
C SER A 118 -15.54 19.42 -12.71
N PHE A 119 -14.81 19.36 -11.57
CA PHE A 119 -14.34 20.54 -10.81
C PHE A 119 -13.46 21.51 -11.62
N TYR A 120 -12.98 21.09 -12.77
CA TYR A 120 -12.16 21.92 -13.62
C TYR A 120 -13.05 22.69 -14.60
N LYS A 121 -13.49 23.91 -14.20
CA LYS A 121 -14.31 24.82 -15.03
C LYS A 121 -13.77 25.09 -16.45
N LYS A 122 -12.49 24.75 -16.72
CA LYS A 122 -11.87 24.83 -18.04
C LYS A 122 -12.13 23.62 -18.94
N SER A 123 -12.63 22.51 -18.40
CA SER A 123 -12.87 21.27 -19.18
C SER A 123 -14.31 21.12 -19.70
N GLN A 124 -15.14 22.14 -19.57
CA GLN A 124 -16.53 22.12 -20.07
C GLN A 124 -16.66 22.10 -21.61
N LYS A 125 -15.54 22.14 -22.32
CA LYS A 125 -15.55 21.85 -23.76
C LYS A 125 -14.96 20.45 -23.96
N SER A 126 -15.82 19.46 -23.91
CA SER A 126 -15.53 18.05 -24.25
C SER A 126 -15.27 17.85 -25.76
N ASP A 127 -14.54 18.77 -26.35
CA ASP A 127 -14.04 18.60 -27.70
C ASP A 127 -12.83 17.68 -27.69
N TYR A 128 -12.84 16.69 -28.53
CA TYR A 128 -11.72 15.72 -28.73
C TYR A 128 -10.35 16.43 -28.79
N LYS A 129 -10.27 17.59 -29.45
CA LYS A 129 -9.03 18.38 -29.55
C LYS A 129 -8.53 18.85 -28.17
N SER A 130 -9.41 19.30 -27.31
CA SER A 130 -9.06 19.75 -25.94
C SER A 130 -8.58 18.59 -25.08
N VAL A 131 -9.27 17.45 -25.14
CA VAL A 131 -8.86 16.22 -24.43
C VAL A 131 -7.50 15.73 -24.93
N LYS A 132 -7.29 15.71 -26.24
CA LYS A 132 -6.02 15.33 -26.84
C LYS A 132 -4.87 16.24 -26.37
N THR A 133 -5.08 17.55 -26.36
CA THR A 133 -4.06 18.49 -25.90
C THR A 133 -3.70 18.29 -24.41
N ILE A 134 -4.69 18.01 -23.55
CA ILE A 134 -4.46 17.71 -22.13
C ILE A 134 -3.69 16.41 -21.98
N PHE A 135 -4.07 15.37 -22.73
CA PHE A 135 -3.39 14.08 -22.77
C PHE A 135 -1.90 14.24 -23.12
N GLU A 136 -1.59 14.88 -24.24
CA GLU A 136 -0.23 15.12 -24.73
C GLU A 136 0.60 15.92 -23.71
N LYS A 137 -0.02 16.90 -23.04
CA LYS A 137 0.63 17.65 -21.97
C LYS A 137 0.95 16.78 -20.76
N MET A 138 0.02 15.92 -20.32
CA MET A 138 0.26 15.00 -19.19
C MET A 138 1.38 14.01 -19.51
N GLU A 139 1.39 13.45 -20.72
CA GLU A 139 2.46 12.56 -21.18
C GLU A 139 3.81 13.26 -21.19
N THR A 140 3.89 14.46 -21.74
CA THR A 140 5.12 15.29 -21.76
C THR A 140 5.59 15.65 -20.34
N CYS A 141 4.66 15.81 -19.39
CA CYS A 141 4.96 16.05 -17.99
C CYS A 141 5.33 14.79 -17.20
N GLY A 142 5.40 13.61 -17.86
CA GLY A 142 5.89 12.36 -17.26
C GLY A 142 4.81 11.43 -16.72
N ALA A 143 3.53 11.64 -17.07
CA ALA A 143 2.49 10.67 -16.74
C ALA A 143 2.72 9.37 -17.53
N SER A 144 2.75 8.24 -16.83
CA SER A 144 2.88 6.90 -17.41
C SER A 144 1.53 6.22 -17.60
N ILE A 145 0.49 6.74 -16.95
CA ILE A 145 -0.88 6.25 -17.00
C ILE A 145 -1.79 7.46 -17.14
N ILE A 146 -2.84 7.35 -17.94
CA ILE A 146 -3.87 8.38 -18.02
C ILE A 146 -5.22 7.71 -17.83
N ASP A 147 -5.93 8.11 -16.80
CA ASP A 147 -7.30 7.70 -16.51
C ASP A 147 -8.28 8.71 -17.09
N ILE A 148 -9.21 8.23 -17.91
CA ILE A 148 -10.22 9.09 -18.57
C ILE A 148 -11.58 8.72 -18.04
N GLY A 149 -12.11 9.56 -17.13
CA GLY A 149 -13.45 9.43 -16.56
C GLY A 149 -14.51 10.09 -17.45
N ALA A 150 -15.48 9.32 -17.94
CA ALA A 150 -16.57 9.80 -18.78
C ALA A 150 -17.91 9.91 -18.03
N GLU A 151 -18.01 9.35 -16.82
CA GLU A 151 -19.21 9.32 -16.01
C GLU A 151 -18.94 9.79 -14.58
N SER A 152 -19.90 10.49 -13.96
CA SER A 152 -19.81 10.93 -12.57
C SER A 152 -20.50 9.92 -11.67
N SER A 153 -19.79 9.43 -10.65
CA SER A 153 -20.36 8.58 -9.60
C SER A 153 -21.01 9.37 -8.47
N ARG A 154 -21.20 10.70 -8.63
CA ARG A 154 -21.86 11.53 -7.64
C ARG A 154 -23.36 11.44 -7.80
N PRO A 155 -24.10 11.32 -6.67
CA PRO A 155 -25.56 11.41 -6.69
C PRO A 155 -26.03 12.80 -7.10
#